data_4509c4ce602a3c9f6a096e28c728eef2
#
_entry.id   4509c4ce602a3c9f6a096e28c728eef2
#
_cell.length_a   1.000
_cell.length_b   1.000
_cell.length_c   1.000
_cell.angle_alpha   90.00
_cell.angle_beta   90.00
_cell.angle_gamma   90.00
#
_symmetry.space_group_name_H-M   'P 1'
#
loop_
_entity.id
_entity.type
_entity.pdbx_description
1 polymer ?
#
loop_
_entity_poly.entity_id
_entity_poly.type
_entity_poly.pdbx_seq_one_letter_code
_entity_poly.pdbx_strand_id
1 'polypeptide(L)'
;MGFKCGIVGLPNVGKSTLFNALTNSSKAQAENFPFCTIDPNIGVVPVPDNRLDNLVKVSNSKKKINTTISFVDIAGLVEGASKGEGLGNKFLSHIREVDAIIHMIRCFDSDDIQNVNPNVDPVRDLEIIETEMKLADLESIQKRLDKKNKKNSSDDEIKILESALKYINNDQSMDMLNQDYSKKELHQIGLLSTKPKLYVCNVDEKSISEGNKYTNSFINKFGEKNTILISADIENQINQLENDEKNNYMKMIKLKETGLNTLIKKGYALLELETFFTSGPEESRAWTVPTNCTAPKAAGYIHTDFEKGFIRAETVSFEEFIKNNGWINSKNNGKMRLEGKDYIVKDGDVLNFRFNTWPKLFHTKVNKYSYY
;
A
#
# COMPACT_ATOMS: atom_id res chain seq x y z
N MET A 1 8.71 -10.00 1.91
CA MET A 1 8.20 -8.93 2.82
C MET A 1 7.11 -8.20 2.08
N GLY A 2 5.93 -8.04 2.67
CA GLY A 2 4.82 -7.31 2.04
C GLY A 2 4.93 -5.81 2.35
N PHE A 3 4.37 -4.99 1.47
CA PHE A 3 4.28 -3.54 1.66
C PHE A 3 3.21 -3.21 2.73
N LYS A 4 3.51 -2.26 3.61
CA LYS A 4 2.69 -1.92 4.77
C LYS A 4 2.19 -0.48 4.72
N CYS A 5 0.88 -0.27 4.85
CA CYS A 5 0.26 1.02 5.06
C CYS A 5 -0.20 1.15 6.51
N GLY A 6 0.26 2.17 7.23
CA GLY A 6 -0.17 2.45 8.59
C GLY A 6 -1.40 3.36 8.61
N ILE A 7 -2.48 2.95 9.27
CA ILE A 7 -3.67 3.79 9.47
C ILE A 7 -3.47 4.58 10.76
N VAL A 8 -3.44 5.90 10.64
CA VAL A 8 -3.25 6.84 11.75
C VAL A 8 -4.42 7.81 11.83
N GLY A 9 -4.67 8.36 12.99
CA GLY A 9 -5.73 9.36 13.21
C GLY A 9 -5.92 9.63 14.70
N LEU A 10 -6.57 10.73 15.01
CA LEU A 10 -6.98 11.04 16.38
C LEU A 10 -7.98 9.99 16.92
N PRO A 11 -8.20 9.93 18.21
CA PRO A 11 -9.24 9.06 18.77
C PRO A 11 -10.63 9.37 18.17
N ASN A 12 -11.46 8.35 18.05
CA ASN A 12 -12.87 8.44 17.62
C ASN A 12 -13.11 8.96 16.19
N VAL A 13 -12.11 8.92 15.30
CA VAL A 13 -12.26 9.28 13.88
C VAL A 13 -12.80 8.13 13.01
N GLY A 14 -13.00 6.93 13.57
CA GLY A 14 -13.46 5.74 12.85
C GLY A 14 -12.35 4.79 12.39
N LYS A 15 -11.14 4.93 12.90
CA LYS A 15 -9.95 4.17 12.51
C LYS A 15 -10.13 2.65 12.65
N SER A 16 -10.55 2.19 13.82
CA SER A 16 -10.78 0.75 14.07
C SER A 16 -11.98 0.21 13.27
N THR A 17 -13.00 1.02 13.00
CA THR A 17 -14.12 0.66 12.13
C THR A 17 -13.65 0.40 10.72
N LEU A 18 -12.83 1.30 10.15
CA LEU A 18 -12.23 1.14 8.84
C LEU A 18 -11.30 -0.10 8.78
N PHE A 19 -10.45 -0.28 9.78
CA PHE A 19 -9.55 -1.44 9.86
C PHE A 19 -10.34 -2.76 9.93
N ASN A 20 -11.39 -2.81 10.72
CA ASN A 20 -12.28 -3.98 10.79
C ASN A 20 -12.99 -4.24 9.47
N ALA A 21 -13.48 -3.20 8.78
CA ALA A 21 -14.09 -3.33 7.47
C ALA A 21 -13.09 -3.90 6.42
N LEU A 22 -11.83 -3.41 6.42
CA LEU A 22 -10.74 -3.94 5.58
C LEU A 22 -10.46 -5.42 5.87
N THR A 23 -10.31 -5.78 7.15
CA THR A 23 -9.96 -7.15 7.55
C THR A 23 -11.11 -8.13 7.40
N ASN A 24 -12.34 -7.72 7.63
CA ASN A 24 -13.52 -8.58 7.43
C ASN A 24 -13.76 -8.86 5.95
N SER A 25 -13.52 -7.90 5.05
CA SER A 25 -13.58 -8.12 3.61
C SER A 25 -12.57 -9.18 3.14
N SER A 26 -11.47 -9.34 3.85
CA SER A 26 -10.41 -10.30 3.52
C SER A 26 -10.60 -11.68 4.16
N LYS A 27 -11.33 -11.82 5.28
CA LYS A 27 -11.54 -13.11 5.94
C LYS A 27 -12.26 -14.11 5.05
N ALA A 28 -13.24 -13.68 4.26
CA ALA A 28 -13.93 -14.51 3.28
C ALA A 28 -13.02 -15.03 2.14
N GLN A 29 -11.86 -14.38 1.93
CA GLN A 29 -10.87 -14.74 0.90
C GLN A 29 -9.57 -15.34 1.49
N ALA A 30 -9.39 -15.26 2.81
CA ALA A 30 -8.17 -15.68 3.51
C ALA A 30 -7.94 -17.20 3.53
N GLU A 31 -8.95 -18.03 3.26
CA GLU A 31 -8.81 -19.49 3.17
C GLU A 31 -7.78 -19.93 2.11
N ASN A 32 -7.40 -19.04 1.19
CA ASN A 32 -6.45 -19.30 0.11
C ASN A 32 -5.00 -18.82 0.38
N PHE A 33 -4.74 -18.18 1.55
CA PHE A 33 -3.40 -17.67 1.87
C PHE A 33 -2.75 -18.48 3.00
N PRO A 34 -1.85 -19.45 2.70
CA PRO A 34 -1.04 -20.09 3.73
C PRO A 34 -0.06 -19.07 4.32
N PHE A 35 0.08 -19.05 5.66
CA PHE A 35 1.03 -18.25 6.44
C PHE A 35 0.65 -16.82 6.82
N CYS A 36 -0.62 -16.47 6.92
CA CYS A 36 -1.02 -15.24 7.64
C CYS A 36 -0.82 -15.44 9.15
N THR A 37 0.25 -14.87 9.69
CA THR A 37 0.38 -14.70 11.15
C THR A 37 -0.71 -13.72 11.59
N ILE A 38 -1.57 -14.13 12.51
CA ILE A 38 -2.65 -13.27 13.04
C ILE A 38 -2.01 -12.34 14.08
N ASP A 39 -1.46 -11.23 13.63
CA ASP A 39 -1.20 -10.08 14.49
C ASP A 39 -2.51 -9.28 14.56
N PRO A 40 -3.08 -9.01 15.75
CA PRO A 40 -4.37 -8.34 15.88
C PRO A 40 -4.40 -6.94 15.25
N ASN A 41 -3.25 -6.34 15.00
CA ASN A 41 -3.13 -4.99 14.43
C ASN A 41 -2.69 -4.99 12.96
N ILE A 42 -2.52 -6.15 12.32
CA ILE A 42 -2.11 -6.25 10.91
C ILE A 42 -3.19 -6.97 10.11
N GLY A 43 -3.79 -6.25 9.15
CA GLY A 43 -4.74 -6.78 8.18
C GLY A 43 -4.06 -7.00 6.83
N VAL A 44 -4.04 -8.24 6.33
CA VAL A 44 -3.56 -8.55 4.98
C VAL A 44 -4.77 -8.59 4.06
N VAL A 45 -4.79 -7.72 3.07
CA VAL A 45 -5.95 -7.49 2.20
C VAL A 45 -5.59 -7.77 0.75
N PRO A 46 -6.39 -8.58 0.01
CA PRO A 46 -6.14 -8.81 -1.41
C PRO A 46 -6.37 -7.52 -2.22
N VAL A 47 -5.50 -7.28 -3.18
CA VAL A 47 -5.64 -6.16 -4.13
C VAL A 47 -6.62 -6.57 -5.23
N PRO A 48 -7.74 -5.85 -5.40
CA PRO A 48 -8.71 -6.16 -6.45
C PRO A 48 -8.10 -5.90 -7.84
N ASP A 49 -8.06 -6.94 -8.69
CA ASP A 49 -7.58 -6.81 -10.06
C ASP A 49 -8.38 -7.73 -11.00
N ASN A 50 -9.24 -7.12 -11.81
CA ASN A 50 -10.11 -7.84 -12.76
C ASN A 50 -9.32 -8.54 -13.88
N ARG A 51 -8.06 -8.13 -14.12
CA ARG A 51 -7.19 -8.76 -15.11
C ARG A 51 -6.91 -10.23 -14.75
N LEU A 52 -6.77 -10.51 -13.45
CA LEU A 52 -6.53 -11.86 -12.97
C LEU A 52 -7.72 -12.81 -13.26
N ASP A 53 -8.96 -12.31 -13.19
CA ASP A 53 -10.15 -13.11 -13.53
C ASP A 53 -10.15 -13.52 -15.01
N ASN A 54 -9.73 -12.62 -15.90
CA ASN A 54 -9.62 -12.91 -17.31
C ASN A 54 -8.50 -13.93 -17.60
N LEU A 55 -7.35 -13.82 -16.91
CA LEU A 55 -6.26 -14.78 -17.03
C LEU A 55 -6.67 -16.19 -16.57
N VAL A 56 -7.41 -16.29 -15.45
CA VAL A 56 -7.95 -17.56 -14.96
C VAL A 56 -8.85 -18.22 -16.01
N LYS A 57 -9.73 -17.45 -16.66
CA LYS A 57 -10.62 -17.96 -17.73
C LYS A 57 -9.83 -18.45 -18.95
N VAL A 58 -8.87 -17.64 -19.43
CA VAL A 58 -8.08 -17.97 -20.63
C VAL A 58 -7.17 -19.18 -20.39
N SER A 59 -6.56 -19.30 -19.23
CA SER A 59 -5.66 -20.41 -18.90
C SER A 59 -6.36 -21.62 -18.27
N ASN A 60 -7.70 -21.56 -18.06
CA ASN A 60 -8.47 -22.57 -17.32
C ASN A 60 -7.81 -22.93 -15.98
N SER A 61 -7.37 -21.93 -15.25
CA SER A 61 -6.59 -22.12 -14.02
C SER A 61 -7.46 -22.68 -12.90
N LYS A 62 -6.95 -23.69 -12.20
CA LYS A 62 -7.61 -24.30 -11.04
C LYS A 62 -7.65 -23.37 -9.83
N LYS A 63 -6.65 -22.47 -9.71
CA LYS A 63 -6.51 -21.55 -8.58
C LYS A 63 -6.32 -20.12 -9.07
N LYS A 64 -6.96 -19.19 -8.35
CA LYS A 64 -6.77 -17.74 -8.47
C LYS A 64 -6.09 -17.23 -7.21
N ILE A 65 -4.94 -16.56 -7.34
CA ILE A 65 -4.20 -16.00 -6.20
C ILE A 65 -3.94 -14.52 -6.45
N ASN A 66 -4.66 -13.68 -5.72
CA ASN A 66 -4.46 -12.22 -5.76
C ASN A 66 -3.13 -11.86 -5.08
N THR A 67 -2.56 -10.71 -5.45
CA THR A 67 -1.54 -10.08 -4.62
C THR A 67 -2.17 -9.39 -3.40
N THR A 68 -1.37 -9.08 -2.39
CA THR A 68 -1.85 -8.52 -1.12
C THR A 68 -1.09 -7.27 -0.72
N ILE A 69 -1.76 -6.40 0.02
CA ILE A 69 -1.18 -5.27 0.74
C ILE A 69 -1.53 -5.41 2.24
N SER A 70 -0.64 -4.98 3.10
CA SER A 70 -0.86 -5.02 4.55
C SER A 70 -1.26 -3.65 5.07
N PHE A 71 -2.33 -3.60 5.88
CA PHE A 71 -2.71 -2.44 6.65
C PHE A 71 -2.40 -2.69 8.12
N VAL A 72 -1.87 -1.66 8.80
CA VAL A 72 -1.52 -1.72 10.22
C VAL A 72 -2.37 -0.71 10.95
N ASP A 73 -3.19 -1.15 11.92
CA ASP A 73 -3.91 -0.22 12.81
C ASP A 73 -2.92 0.33 13.84
N ILE A 74 -2.53 1.57 13.64
CA ILE A 74 -1.65 2.28 14.57
C ILE A 74 -2.51 2.98 15.62
N ALA A 75 -2.31 2.64 16.89
CA ALA A 75 -3.05 3.24 18.00
C ALA A 75 -3.03 4.76 17.93
N GLY A 76 -4.18 5.40 18.21
CA GLY A 76 -4.36 6.84 18.02
C GLY A 76 -3.37 7.69 18.84
N LEU A 77 -3.01 8.82 18.26
CA LEU A 77 -2.17 9.83 18.91
C LEU A 77 -2.95 10.51 20.04
N VAL A 78 -2.30 10.68 21.19
CA VAL A 78 -2.72 11.61 22.24
C VAL A 78 -1.82 12.83 22.12
N GLU A 79 -2.40 14.04 22.19
CA GLU A 79 -1.68 15.31 22.12
C GLU A 79 -0.49 15.34 23.12
N GLY A 80 0.67 15.81 22.67
CA GLY A 80 1.90 15.81 23.48
C GLY A 80 2.68 14.48 23.46
N ALA A 81 2.40 13.60 22.51
CA ALA A 81 3.01 12.28 22.41
C ALA A 81 4.54 12.30 22.21
N SER A 82 5.10 13.36 21.63
CA SER A 82 6.55 13.54 21.46
C SER A 82 7.26 13.89 22.76
N LYS A 83 6.55 14.48 23.74
CA LYS A 83 7.09 14.90 25.05
C LYS A 83 6.75 13.94 26.19
N GLY A 84 5.86 12.95 25.94
CA GLY A 84 5.30 12.08 26.95
C GLY A 84 5.94 10.70 27.04
N GLU A 85 5.95 10.16 28.24
CA GLU A 85 6.39 8.80 28.52
C GLU A 85 5.39 7.76 27.95
N GLY A 86 5.87 6.86 27.11
CA GLY A 86 5.23 5.57 26.80
C GLY A 86 4.38 5.49 25.52
N LEU A 87 3.17 6.04 25.47
CA LEU A 87 2.22 5.81 24.36
C LEU A 87 2.61 6.53 23.04
N GLY A 88 3.12 7.76 23.14
CA GLY A 88 3.56 8.53 21.98
C GLY A 88 4.77 7.93 21.29
N ASN A 89 5.72 7.44 22.05
CA ASN A 89 6.90 6.77 21.50
C ASN A 89 6.53 5.47 20.76
N LYS A 90 5.52 4.72 21.25
CA LYS A 90 5.01 3.52 20.57
C LYS A 90 4.33 3.88 19.25
N PHE A 91 3.50 4.95 19.23
CA PHE A 91 2.87 5.46 18.01
C PHE A 91 3.91 5.79 16.93
N LEU A 92 4.91 6.60 17.28
CA LEU A 92 5.98 6.99 16.38
C LEU A 92 6.85 5.79 15.93
N SER A 93 7.05 4.80 16.81
CA SER A 93 7.74 3.55 16.45
C SER A 93 6.97 2.76 15.40
N HIS A 94 5.64 2.61 15.56
CA HIS A 94 4.81 1.91 14.57
C HIS A 94 4.78 2.65 13.22
N ILE A 95 4.75 4.01 13.22
CA ILE A 95 4.87 4.77 11.97
C ILE A 95 6.21 4.50 11.27
N ARG A 96 7.29 4.28 12.01
CA ARG A 96 8.61 3.95 11.39
C ARG A 96 8.60 2.63 10.62
N GLU A 97 7.80 1.66 11.06
CA GLU A 97 7.75 0.30 10.51
C GLU A 97 6.88 0.16 9.25
N VAL A 98 6.13 1.19 8.86
CA VAL A 98 5.26 1.18 7.68
C VAL A 98 5.87 1.96 6.53
N ASP A 99 5.48 1.61 5.30
CA ASP A 99 6.03 2.23 4.07
C ASP A 99 5.25 3.47 3.65
N ALA A 100 3.96 3.57 4.00
CA ALA A 100 3.09 4.71 3.74
C ALA A 100 2.12 4.95 4.90
N ILE A 101 1.58 6.16 4.99
CA ILE A 101 0.66 6.59 6.04
C ILE A 101 -0.71 6.88 5.43
N ILE A 102 -1.75 6.34 6.04
CA ILE A 102 -3.15 6.65 5.75
C ILE A 102 -3.70 7.45 6.93
N HIS A 103 -3.88 8.76 6.72
CA HIS A 103 -4.48 9.63 7.70
C HIS A 103 -5.99 9.49 7.67
N MET A 104 -6.58 8.95 8.73
CA MET A 104 -8.02 8.90 8.93
C MET A 104 -8.49 10.16 9.65
N ILE A 105 -9.40 10.90 9.02
CA ILE A 105 -9.82 12.23 9.43
C ILE A 105 -11.33 12.27 9.58
N ARG A 106 -11.81 12.79 10.68
CA ARG A 106 -13.26 12.93 10.95
C ARG A 106 -13.82 14.12 10.17
N CYS A 107 -14.78 13.86 9.29
CA CYS A 107 -15.49 14.85 8.50
C CYS A 107 -17.02 14.74 8.64
N PHE A 108 -17.50 14.42 9.84
CA PHE A 108 -18.93 14.31 10.16
C PHE A 108 -19.22 14.79 11.58
N ASP A 109 -20.42 15.31 11.78
CA ASP A 109 -20.96 15.64 13.11
C ASP A 109 -21.65 14.39 13.71
N SER A 110 -21.53 14.17 15.01
CA SER A 110 -22.26 13.15 15.75
C SER A 110 -22.33 13.54 17.21
N ASP A 111 -23.55 13.51 17.77
CA ASP A 111 -23.80 13.77 19.19
C ASP A 111 -23.38 12.57 20.07
N ASP A 112 -23.39 11.36 19.50
CA ASP A 112 -23.07 10.11 20.23
C ASP A 112 -21.57 9.83 20.31
N ILE A 113 -20.77 10.44 19.45
CA ILE A 113 -19.33 10.19 19.35
C ILE A 113 -18.57 11.39 19.88
N GLN A 114 -17.99 11.26 21.08
CA GLN A 114 -17.17 12.32 21.66
C GLN A 114 -16.00 12.68 20.71
N ASN A 115 -15.84 13.97 20.46
CA ASN A 115 -14.68 14.48 19.78
C ASN A 115 -13.58 14.82 20.80
N VAL A 116 -12.31 14.69 20.40
CA VAL A 116 -11.17 15.10 21.26
C VAL A 116 -11.20 16.61 21.49
N ASN A 117 -11.60 17.35 20.47
CA ASN A 117 -11.76 18.80 20.49
C ASN A 117 -13.26 19.18 20.45
N PRO A 118 -13.67 20.34 20.97
CA PRO A 118 -15.07 20.74 21.02
C PRO A 118 -15.78 20.74 19.66
N ASN A 119 -15.05 21.09 18.60
CA ASN A 119 -15.59 21.19 17.23
C ASN A 119 -14.82 20.28 16.28
N VAL A 120 -15.52 19.71 15.30
CA VAL A 120 -14.91 18.97 14.18
C VAL A 120 -14.14 19.95 13.29
N ASP A 121 -12.85 19.74 13.16
CA ASP A 121 -11.95 20.50 12.31
C ASP A 121 -10.90 19.58 11.68
N PRO A 122 -11.15 19.09 10.46
CA PRO A 122 -10.29 18.10 9.80
C PRO A 122 -8.89 18.64 9.47
N VAL A 123 -8.77 19.95 9.27
CA VAL A 123 -7.50 20.61 8.96
C VAL A 123 -6.62 20.60 10.20
N ARG A 124 -7.12 21.12 11.32
CA ARG A 124 -6.43 21.12 12.62
C ARG A 124 -6.05 19.72 13.04
N ASP A 125 -6.96 18.75 12.92
CA ASP A 125 -6.76 17.37 13.37
C ASP A 125 -5.60 16.70 12.60
N LEU A 126 -5.45 16.98 11.32
CA LEU A 126 -4.29 16.53 10.56
C LEU A 126 -3.00 17.26 11.00
N GLU A 127 -3.06 18.59 11.17
CA GLU A 127 -1.90 19.40 11.56
C GLU A 127 -1.31 18.98 12.91
N ILE A 128 -2.14 18.52 13.86
CA ILE A 128 -1.67 17.97 15.13
C ILE A 128 -0.76 16.76 14.89
N ILE A 129 -1.20 15.81 14.07
CA ILE A 129 -0.42 14.58 13.77
C ILE A 129 0.87 14.92 13.02
N GLU A 130 0.76 15.81 12.02
CA GLU A 130 1.91 16.24 11.23
C GLU A 130 2.96 16.97 12.09
N THR A 131 2.52 17.79 13.04
CA THR A 131 3.41 18.50 13.97
C THR A 131 4.15 17.52 14.88
N GLU A 132 3.47 16.51 15.41
CA GLU A 132 4.12 15.48 16.26
C GLU A 132 5.17 14.68 15.46
N MET A 133 4.88 14.35 14.20
CA MET A 133 5.87 13.69 13.32
C MET A 133 7.07 14.60 13.03
N LYS A 134 6.84 15.89 12.74
CA LYS A 134 7.93 16.88 12.54
C LYS A 134 8.79 17.03 13.79
N LEU A 135 8.18 17.08 14.99
CA LEU A 135 8.93 17.18 16.25
C LEU A 135 9.80 15.93 16.51
N ALA A 136 9.27 14.74 16.24
CA ALA A 136 10.04 13.51 16.33
C ALA A 136 11.20 13.44 15.32
N ASP A 137 10.97 13.94 14.10
CA ASP A 137 12.01 14.04 13.10
C ASP A 137 13.08 15.06 13.51
N LEU A 138 12.70 16.22 14.04
CA LEU A 138 13.62 17.23 14.56
C LEU A 138 14.57 16.64 15.61
N GLU A 139 14.03 15.91 16.59
CA GLU A 139 14.84 15.24 17.61
C GLU A 139 15.80 14.20 17.00
N SER A 140 15.30 13.40 16.05
CA SER A 140 16.09 12.39 15.34
C SER A 140 17.23 13.03 14.54
N ILE A 141 16.94 14.10 13.79
CA ILE A 141 17.90 14.84 12.96
C ILE A 141 19.00 15.43 13.85
N GLN A 142 18.63 16.13 14.92
CA GLN A 142 19.60 16.73 15.85
C GLN A 142 20.53 15.68 16.44
N LYS A 143 19.99 14.57 16.95
CA LYS A 143 20.78 13.46 17.50
C LYS A 143 21.76 12.85 16.46
N ARG A 144 21.36 12.78 15.19
CA ARG A 144 22.21 12.24 14.10
C ARG A 144 23.30 13.23 13.69
N LEU A 145 22.99 14.51 13.59
CA LEU A 145 23.95 15.57 13.28
C LEU A 145 24.99 15.75 14.41
N ASP A 146 24.57 15.67 15.70
CA ASP A 146 25.49 15.73 16.84
C ASP A 146 26.47 14.55 16.90
N LYS A 147 26.01 13.35 16.49
CA LYS A 147 26.87 12.15 16.36
C LYS A 147 27.85 12.23 15.20
N LYS A 148 27.65 13.12 14.22
CA LYS A 148 28.54 13.34 13.06
C LYS A 148 29.98 13.61 13.47
N ASN A 149 30.21 14.26 14.62
CA ASN A 149 31.56 14.51 15.18
C ASN A 149 32.28 13.21 15.59
N LYS A 150 31.64 12.02 15.48
CA LYS A 150 32.16 10.71 15.87
C LYS A 150 32.01 9.65 14.75
N LYS A 151 32.47 9.95 13.51
CA LYS A 151 32.62 8.97 12.39
C LYS A 151 31.42 8.03 12.14
N ASN A 152 30.68 8.19 11.00
CA ASN A 152 30.02 7.12 10.21
C ASN A 152 28.81 7.54 9.36
N SER A 153 28.52 8.83 9.14
CA SER A 153 27.46 9.23 8.21
C SER A 153 28.06 9.59 6.86
N SER A 154 27.42 9.22 5.77
CA SER A 154 27.83 9.67 4.43
C SER A 154 27.53 11.16 4.25
N ASP A 155 28.32 11.84 3.40
CA ASP A 155 28.12 13.28 3.12
C ASP A 155 26.72 13.55 2.55
N ASP A 156 26.14 12.60 1.79
CA ASP A 156 24.79 12.73 1.22
C ASP A 156 23.69 12.61 2.28
N GLU A 157 23.84 11.69 3.24
CA GLU A 157 22.94 11.62 4.39
C GLU A 157 22.90 12.93 5.17
N ILE A 158 24.05 13.54 5.37
CA ILE A 158 24.17 14.80 6.10
C ILE A 158 23.45 15.93 5.37
N LYS A 159 23.65 16.07 4.05
CA LYS A 159 22.97 17.10 3.24
C LYS A 159 21.45 16.98 3.33
N ILE A 160 20.93 15.75 3.27
CA ILE A 160 19.47 15.52 3.40
C ILE A 160 18.98 15.95 4.79
N LEU A 161 19.71 15.58 5.86
CA LEU A 161 19.34 15.94 7.23
C LEU A 161 19.38 17.45 7.45
N GLU A 162 20.39 18.16 6.92
CA GLU A 162 20.51 19.62 7.00
C GLU A 162 19.38 20.31 6.21
N SER A 163 19.01 19.80 5.03
CA SER A 163 17.88 20.30 4.26
C SER A 163 16.57 20.09 5.00
N ALA A 164 16.36 18.91 5.57
CA ALA A 164 15.18 18.60 6.37
C ALA A 164 15.05 19.52 7.60
N LEU A 165 16.16 19.75 8.30
CA LEU A 165 16.22 20.66 9.44
C LEU A 165 15.83 22.09 9.03
N LYS A 166 16.32 22.55 7.88
CA LYS A 166 15.97 23.87 7.34
C LYS A 166 14.49 24.00 7.04
N TYR A 167 13.86 22.97 6.41
CA TYR A 167 12.42 22.98 6.12
C TYR A 167 11.59 22.98 7.39
N ILE A 168 11.94 22.16 8.39
CA ILE A 168 11.23 22.13 9.68
C ILE A 168 11.32 23.49 10.39
N ASN A 169 12.51 24.09 10.47
CA ASN A 169 12.71 25.37 11.16
C ASN A 169 12.01 26.54 10.47
N ASN A 170 11.77 26.47 9.17
CA ASN A 170 11.06 27.49 8.40
C ASN A 170 9.56 27.18 8.26
N ASP A 171 9.03 26.19 8.98
CA ASP A 171 7.63 25.71 8.89
C ASP A 171 7.19 25.38 7.46
N GLN A 172 8.13 24.91 6.64
CA GLN A 172 7.85 24.48 5.27
C GLN A 172 7.37 23.04 5.23
N SER A 173 6.69 22.66 4.13
CA SER A 173 6.28 21.28 3.92
C SER A 173 7.49 20.37 3.69
N MET A 174 7.54 19.26 4.42
CA MET A 174 8.57 18.24 4.22
C MET A 174 8.44 17.54 2.85
N ASP A 175 7.30 17.67 2.18
CA ASP A 175 7.11 17.15 0.81
C ASP A 175 8.01 17.86 -0.22
N MET A 176 8.53 19.04 0.11
CA MET A 176 9.51 19.74 -0.73
C MET A 176 10.83 18.96 -0.87
N LEU A 177 11.19 18.15 0.11
CA LEU A 177 12.35 17.26 0.00
C LEU A 177 12.26 16.28 -1.17
N ASN A 178 11.02 15.91 -1.59
CA ASN A 178 10.81 15.06 -2.76
C ASN A 178 11.19 15.72 -4.10
N GLN A 179 11.42 17.04 -4.12
CA GLN A 179 11.90 17.78 -5.29
C GLN A 179 13.42 17.75 -5.38
N ASP A 180 14.10 17.71 -4.24
CA ASP A 180 15.54 17.79 -4.13
C ASP A 180 16.21 16.41 -4.08
N TYR A 181 15.52 15.40 -3.55
CA TYR A 181 16.05 14.06 -3.29
C TYR A 181 15.12 12.96 -3.81
N SER A 182 15.73 11.85 -4.21
CA SER A 182 14.95 10.68 -4.67
C SER A 182 14.20 10.02 -3.51
N LYS A 183 13.06 9.41 -3.80
CA LYS A 183 12.28 8.65 -2.81
C LYS A 183 13.11 7.55 -2.12
N LYS A 184 14.05 6.93 -2.84
CA LYS A 184 14.94 5.91 -2.29
C LYS A 184 15.85 6.50 -1.19
N GLU A 185 16.43 7.68 -1.43
CA GLU A 185 17.26 8.37 -0.44
C GLU A 185 16.44 8.77 0.77
N LEU A 186 15.24 9.35 0.57
CA LEU A 186 14.35 9.74 1.67
C LEU A 186 13.88 8.53 2.48
N HIS A 187 13.59 7.41 1.82
CA HIS A 187 13.23 6.17 2.51
C HIS A 187 14.39 5.64 3.37
N GLN A 188 15.63 5.71 2.88
CA GLN A 188 16.83 5.30 3.62
C GLN A 188 17.09 6.20 4.84
N ILE A 189 16.81 7.48 4.74
CA ILE A 189 16.91 8.43 5.85
C ILE A 189 15.86 8.11 6.93
N GLY A 190 14.66 7.66 6.55
CA GLY A 190 13.64 7.15 7.45
C GLY A 190 12.98 8.23 8.33
N LEU A 191 12.86 9.48 7.83
CA LEU A 191 12.08 10.52 8.48
C LEU A 191 10.59 10.22 8.34
N LEU A 192 9.82 10.47 9.41
CA LEU A 192 8.40 10.15 9.48
C LEU A 192 7.58 11.05 8.57
N SER A 193 7.86 12.33 8.58
CA SER A 193 7.12 13.35 7.82
C SER A 193 7.36 13.31 6.31
N THR A 194 8.39 12.57 5.84
CA THR A 194 8.65 12.36 4.40
C THR A 194 7.96 11.13 3.81
N LYS A 195 7.33 10.30 4.65
CA LYS A 195 6.62 9.12 4.16
C LYS A 195 5.46 9.50 3.24
N PRO A 196 5.20 8.69 2.18
CA PRO A 196 4.04 8.89 1.33
C PRO A 196 2.74 8.88 2.14
N LYS A 197 1.81 9.80 1.82
CA LYS A 197 0.59 10.03 2.60
C LYS A 197 -0.67 9.94 1.75
N LEU A 198 -1.70 9.36 2.31
CA LEU A 198 -3.05 9.31 1.77
C LEU A 198 -4.03 9.80 2.85
N TYR A 199 -5.01 10.61 2.48
CA TYR A 199 -5.98 11.19 3.38
C TYR A 199 -7.33 10.52 3.18
N VAL A 200 -7.91 10.01 4.26
CA VAL A 200 -9.23 9.39 4.27
C VAL A 200 -10.16 10.25 5.12
N CYS A 201 -11.01 11.03 4.46
CA CYS A 201 -12.07 11.77 5.09
C CYS A 201 -13.23 10.82 5.42
N ASN A 202 -13.40 10.49 6.69
CA ASN A 202 -14.54 9.70 7.15
C ASN A 202 -15.77 10.60 7.22
N VAL A 203 -16.78 10.28 6.42
CA VAL A 203 -18.01 11.07 6.27
C VAL A 203 -19.25 10.26 6.67
N ASP A 204 -20.34 10.93 6.89
CA ASP A 204 -21.66 10.32 7.01
C ASP A 204 -22.17 9.78 5.66
N GLU A 205 -23.22 8.98 5.69
CA GLU A 205 -23.80 8.35 4.48
C GLU A 205 -24.19 9.39 3.41
N LYS A 206 -24.76 10.51 3.82
CA LYS A 206 -25.28 11.56 2.89
C LYS A 206 -24.16 12.28 2.16
N SER A 207 -22.97 12.32 2.75
CA SER A 207 -21.82 13.07 2.25
C SER A 207 -20.84 12.22 1.43
N ILE A 208 -21.11 10.90 1.25
CA ILE A 208 -20.15 10.00 0.61
C ILE A 208 -19.94 10.30 -0.88
N SER A 209 -20.96 10.79 -1.60
CA SER A 209 -20.91 11.07 -3.05
C SER A 209 -20.49 12.51 -3.37
N GLU A 210 -20.92 13.48 -2.58
CA GLU A 210 -20.76 14.91 -2.89
C GLU A 210 -19.86 15.67 -1.89
N GLY A 211 -19.51 15.01 -0.79
CA GLY A 211 -18.77 15.63 0.30
C GLY A 211 -19.65 16.55 1.14
N ASN A 212 -19.00 17.31 2.03
CA ASN A 212 -19.65 18.28 2.90
C ASN A 212 -18.72 19.48 3.20
N LYS A 213 -19.16 20.40 4.07
CA LYS A 213 -18.36 21.58 4.47
C LYS A 213 -16.94 21.20 4.98
N TYR A 214 -16.79 20.08 5.68
CA TYR A 214 -15.55 19.62 6.25
C TYR A 214 -14.59 19.08 5.17
N THR A 215 -15.12 18.23 4.28
CA THR A 215 -14.34 17.69 3.16
C THR A 215 -13.91 18.79 2.19
N ASN A 216 -14.77 19.78 1.93
CA ASN A 216 -14.43 20.90 1.06
C ASN A 216 -13.32 21.76 1.65
N SER A 217 -13.39 22.09 2.96
CA SER A 217 -12.32 22.80 3.66
C SER A 217 -10.99 22.04 3.60
N PHE A 218 -11.05 20.73 3.81
CA PHE A 218 -9.88 19.86 3.77
C PHE A 218 -9.25 19.78 2.38
N ILE A 219 -10.06 19.51 1.35
CA ILE A 219 -9.61 19.39 -0.05
C ILE A 219 -9.02 20.70 -0.56
N ASN A 220 -9.62 21.84 -0.20
CA ASN A 220 -9.10 23.15 -0.58
C ASN A 220 -7.68 23.39 -0.05
N LYS A 221 -7.31 22.83 1.11
CA LYS A 221 -5.99 23.02 1.71
C LYS A 221 -4.97 21.95 1.26
N PHE A 222 -5.37 20.70 1.21
CA PHE A 222 -4.46 19.55 0.99
C PHE A 222 -4.58 18.92 -0.40
N GLY A 223 -5.57 19.31 -1.19
CA GLY A 223 -5.81 18.82 -2.54
C GLY A 223 -6.64 17.53 -2.61
N GLU A 224 -7.22 17.29 -3.77
CA GLU A 224 -8.12 16.15 -4.03
C GLU A 224 -7.33 14.86 -4.38
N LYS A 225 -6.17 15.00 -5.00
CA LYS A 225 -5.41 13.86 -5.57
C LYS A 225 -5.18 12.73 -4.57
N ASN A 226 -4.76 13.08 -3.35
CA ASN A 226 -4.44 12.11 -2.29
C ASN A 226 -5.56 12.01 -1.24
N THR A 227 -6.75 12.54 -1.52
CA THR A 227 -7.90 12.50 -0.63
C THR A 227 -8.93 11.47 -1.12
N ILE A 228 -9.53 10.74 -0.20
CA ILE A 228 -10.61 9.78 -0.44
C ILE A 228 -11.72 10.08 0.56
N LEU A 229 -12.96 10.07 0.10
CA LEU A 229 -14.14 10.11 0.97
C LEU A 229 -14.59 8.67 1.22
N ILE A 230 -14.74 8.29 2.49
CA ILE A 230 -15.20 6.96 2.91
C ILE A 230 -16.20 7.16 4.06
N SER A 231 -17.27 6.40 4.07
CA SER A 231 -18.04 6.18 5.28
C SER A 231 -17.68 4.80 5.84
N ALA A 232 -16.95 4.79 6.95
CA ALA A 232 -16.50 3.54 7.57
C ALA A 232 -17.68 2.63 7.99
N ASP A 233 -18.80 3.24 8.36
CA ASP A 233 -20.02 2.52 8.74
C ASP A 233 -20.69 1.86 7.53
N ILE A 234 -20.79 2.58 6.40
CA ILE A 234 -21.30 2.03 5.14
C ILE A 234 -20.42 0.87 4.64
N GLU A 235 -19.09 1.04 4.67
CA GLU A 235 -18.19 -0.02 4.25
C GLU A 235 -18.36 -1.28 5.09
N ASN A 236 -18.57 -1.12 6.39
CA ASN A 236 -18.83 -2.25 7.27
C ASN A 236 -20.18 -2.93 6.96
N GLN A 237 -21.23 -2.15 6.65
CA GLN A 237 -22.54 -2.69 6.23
C GLN A 237 -22.43 -3.43 4.88
N ILE A 238 -21.79 -2.83 3.88
CA ILE A 238 -21.60 -3.43 2.56
C ILE A 238 -20.88 -4.79 2.65
N ASN A 239 -19.93 -4.92 3.56
CA ASN A 239 -19.19 -6.18 3.75
C ASN A 239 -20.04 -7.32 4.36
N GLN A 240 -21.18 -7.02 4.94
CA GLN A 240 -22.12 -8.01 5.49
C GLN A 240 -23.16 -8.48 4.46
N LEU A 241 -23.27 -7.79 3.31
CA LEU A 241 -24.22 -8.09 2.25
C LEU A 241 -23.69 -9.15 1.29
N GLU A 242 -24.59 -9.97 0.76
CA GLU A 242 -24.28 -10.86 -0.37
C GLU A 242 -24.05 -10.06 -1.67
N ASN A 243 -23.39 -10.67 -2.66
CA ASN A 243 -22.93 -9.97 -3.87
C ASN A 243 -24.05 -9.22 -4.62
N ASP A 244 -25.23 -9.79 -4.72
CA ASP A 244 -26.36 -9.15 -5.43
C ASP A 244 -26.93 -7.98 -4.64
N GLU A 245 -27.07 -8.13 -3.34
CA GLU A 245 -27.51 -7.06 -2.42
C GLU A 245 -26.50 -5.92 -2.38
N LYS A 246 -25.23 -6.26 -2.31
CA LYS A 246 -24.11 -5.30 -2.37
C LYS A 246 -24.16 -4.44 -3.62
N ASN A 247 -24.34 -5.05 -4.80
CA ASN A 247 -24.44 -4.34 -6.07
C ASN A 247 -25.67 -3.41 -6.12
N ASN A 248 -26.80 -3.85 -5.58
CA ASN A 248 -28.02 -3.05 -5.53
C ASN A 248 -27.88 -1.88 -4.56
N TYR A 249 -27.30 -2.11 -3.38
CA TYR A 249 -27.05 -1.07 -2.39
C TYR A 249 -26.08 -0.01 -2.93
N MET A 250 -24.97 -0.41 -3.55
CA MET A 250 -24.02 0.51 -4.18
C MET A 250 -24.66 1.38 -5.26
N LYS A 251 -25.56 0.83 -6.09
CA LYS A 251 -26.33 1.60 -7.08
C LYS A 251 -27.25 2.62 -6.42
N MET A 252 -27.91 2.24 -5.32
CA MET A 252 -28.82 3.13 -4.58
C MET A 252 -28.08 4.35 -4.01
N ILE A 253 -26.88 4.15 -3.46
CA ILE A 253 -26.04 5.23 -2.93
C ILE A 253 -25.12 5.88 -4.01
N LYS A 254 -25.32 5.52 -5.28
CA LYS A 254 -24.57 6.05 -6.45
C LYS A 254 -23.06 5.85 -6.40
N LEU A 255 -22.58 4.80 -5.73
CA LEU A 255 -21.16 4.45 -5.70
C LEU A 255 -20.84 3.50 -6.85
N LYS A 256 -19.81 3.86 -7.64
CA LYS A 256 -19.27 2.98 -8.70
C LYS A 256 -18.39 1.86 -8.15
N GLU A 257 -17.72 2.14 -7.05
CA GLU A 257 -16.77 1.26 -6.37
C GLU A 257 -16.82 1.52 -4.87
N THR A 258 -16.51 0.52 -4.04
CA THR A 258 -16.42 0.71 -2.59
C THR A 258 -15.23 1.61 -2.23
N GLY A 259 -15.36 2.38 -1.17
CA GLY A 259 -14.27 3.21 -0.66
C GLY A 259 -13.05 2.37 -0.27
N LEU A 260 -13.27 1.15 0.26
CA LEU A 260 -12.19 0.21 0.56
C LEU A 260 -11.39 -0.20 -0.68
N ASN A 261 -12.05 -0.52 -1.80
CA ASN A 261 -11.35 -0.84 -3.04
C ASN A 261 -10.55 0.36 -3.55
N THR A 262 -11.12 1.56 -3.49
CA THR A 262 -10.43 2.80 -3.84
C THR A 262 -9.22 3.03 -2.94
N LEU A 263 -9.36 2.80 -1.64
CA LEU A 263 -8.27 2.90 -0.66
C LEU A 263 -7.13 1.93 -0.97
N ILE A 264 -7.45 0.67 -1.24
CA ILE A 264 -6.47 -0.36 -1.58
C ILE A 264 -5.71 0.02 -2.86
N LYS A 265 -6.41 0.43 -3.91
CA LYS A 265 -5.81 0.84 -5.19
C LYS A 265 -4.93 2.08 -5.05
N LYS A 266 -5.43 3.12 -4.33
CA LYS A 266 -4.64 4.34 -4.09
C LYS A 266 -3.44 4.07 -3.18
N GLY A 267 -3.57 3.24 -2.16
CA GLY A 267 -2.45 2.80 -1.31
C GLY A 267 -1.38 2.06 -2.12
N TYR A 268 -1.80 1.20 -3.03
CA TYR A 268 -0.92 0.49 -3.94
C TYR A 268 -0.16 1.45 -4.88
N ALA A 269 -0.88 2.39 -5.49
CA ALA A 269 -0.27 3.42 -6.35
C ALA A 269 0.64 4.38 -5.58
N LEU A 270 0.29 4.73 -4.33
CA LEU A 270 1.08 5.59 -3.46
C LEU A 270 2.47 5.01 -3.18
N LEU A 271 2.53 3.67 -3.03
CA LEU A 271 3.75 2.91 -2.81
C LEU A 271 4.54 2.64 -4.11
N GLU A 272 4.08 3.17 -5.24
CA GLU A 272 4.69 2.95 -6.58
C GLU A 272 4.87 1.46 -6.87
N LEU A 273 3.78 0.70 -6.67
CA LEU A 273 3.76 -0.73 -6.90
C LEU A 273 3.12 -1.04 -8.26
N GLU A 274 3.64 -2.06 -8.90
CA GLU A 274 3.14 -2.62 -10.15
C GLU A 274 2.82 -4.10 -9.97
N THR A 275 1.92 -4.60 -10.81
CA THR A 275 1.52 -6.00 -10.80
C THR A 275 1.96 -6.68 -12.09
N PHE A 276 2.70 -7.78 -11.96
CA PHE A 276 2.86 -8.74 -13.05
C PHE A 276 2.11 -10.05 -12.72
N PHE A 277 1.89 -10.86 -13.71
CA PHE A 277 1.14 -12.10 -13.58
C PHE A 277 1.98 -13.30 -13.99
N THR A 278 1.73 -14.43 -13.33
CA THR A 278 2.03 -15.76 -13.85
C THR A 278 0.72 -16.47 -14.12
N SER A 279 0.58 -17.14 -15.26
CA SER A 279 -0.67 -17.77 -15.64
C SER A 279 -0.44 -19.11 -16.31
N GLY A 280 -1.14 -20.14 -15.81
CA GLY A 280 -1.08 -21.49 -16.30
C GLY A 280 -2.27 -22.34 -15.78
N PRO A 281 -2.38 -23.61 -16.19
CA PRO A 281 -3.51 -24.48 -15.82
C PRO A 281 -3.65 -24.73 -14.31
N GLU A 282 -2.55 -24.78 -13.57
CA GLU A 282 -2.61 -25.02 -12.12
C GLU A 282 -3.01 -23.77 -11.35
N GLU A 283 -2.43 -22.61 -11.70
CA GLU A 283 -2.77 -21.33 -11.07
C GLU A 283 -2.55 -20.14 -12.00
N SER A 284 -3.37 -19.10 -11.81
CA SER A 284 -3.07 -17.73 -12.22
C SER A 284 -2.86 -16.89 -10.98
N ARG A 285 -1.74 -16.17 -10.94
CA ARG A 285 -1.34 -15.40 -9.76
C ARG A 285 -0.84 -14.02 -10.12
N ALA A 286 -1.24 -13.03 -9.32
CA ALA A 286 -0.74 -11.68 -9.34
C ALA A 286 0.43 -11.51 -8.36
N TRP A 287 1.47 -10.81 -8.78
CA TRP A 287 2.68 -10.56 -8.02
C TRP A 287 2.95 -9.06 -7.95
N THR A 288 3.29 -8.58 -6.77
CA THR A 288 3.63 -7.16 -6.56
C THR A 288 5.13 -6.94 -6.66
N VAL A 289 5.51 -5.91 -7.41
CA VAL A 289 6.89 -5.40 -7.49
C VAL A 289 6.89 -3.88 -7.40
N PRO A 290 7.97 -3.25 -6.92
CA PRO A 290 8.16 -1.82 -7.09
C PRO A 290 8.26 -1.44 -8.57
N THR A 291 7.87 -0.22 -8.94
CA THR A 291 8.15 0.34 -10.26
C THR A 291 9.64 0.25 -10.60
N ASN A 292 9.96 0.14 -11.88
CA ASN A 292 11.33 -0.03 -12.35
C ASN A 292 12.02 -1.33 -11.85
N CYS A 293 11.26 -2.35 -11.50
CA CYS A 293 11.80 -3.65 -11.11
C CYS A 293 12.33 -4.40 -12.33
N THR A 294 13.58 -4.87 -12.27
CA THR A 294 14.16 -5.70 -13.33
C THR A 294 13.63 -7.14 -13.30
N ALA A 295 13.59 -7.82 -14.46
CA ALA A 295 13.08 -9.19 -14.56
C ALA A 295 13.72 -10.19 -13.57
N PRO A 296 15.05 -10.19 -13.31
CA PRO A 296 15.63 -11.05 -12.28
C PRO A 296 15.10 -10.77 -10.88
N LYS A 297 14.94 -9.48 -10.52
CA LYS A 297 14.38 -9.11 -9.22
C LYS A 297 12.92 -9.52 -9.10
N ALA A 298 12.13 -9.33 -10.17
CA ALA A 298 10.74 -9.78 -10.23
C ALA A 298 10.64 -11.31 -10.04
N ALA A 299 11.53 -12.08 -10.66
CA ALA A 299 11.65 -13.52 -10.42
C ALA A 299 11.96 -13.85 -8.96
N GLY A 300 12.76 -13.01 -8.29
CA GLY A 300 13.09 -13.08 -6.87
C GLY A 300 11.89 -12.95 -5.93
N TYR A 301 10.87 -12.19 -6.32
CA TYR A 301 9.60 -12.10 -5.58
C TYR A 301 8.81 -13.40 -5.59
N ILE A 302 9.03 -14.25 -6.58
CA ILE A 302 8.47 -15.61 -6.62
C ILE A 302 9.30 -16.53 -5.72
N HIS A 303 10.61 -16.57 -5.95
CA HIS A 303 11.56 -17.36 -5.16
C HIS A 303 12.98 -16.85 -5.36
N THR A 304 13.78 -16.81 -4.30
CA THR A 304 15.19 -16.34 -4.34
C THR A 304 16.07 -17.13 -5.32
N ASP A 305 15.79 -18.41 -5.53
CA ASP A 305 16.52 -19.23 -6.50
C ASP A 305 16.22 -18.83 -7.94
N PHE A 306 15.03 -18.27 -8.22
CA PHE A 306 14.67 -17.77 -9.55
C PHE A 306 15.49 -16.53 -9.91
N GLU A 307 15.72 -15.63 -8.94
CA GLU A 307 16.60 -14.47 -9.12
C GLU A 307 18.04 -14.92 -9.40
N LYS A 308 18.59 -15.80 -8.55
CA LYS A 308 19.97 -16.29 -8.67
C LYS A 308 20.23 -17.07 -9.96
N GLY A 309 19.26 -17.90 -10.34
CA GLY A 309 19.36 -18.76 -11.52
C GLY A 309 18.78 -18.15 -12.80
N PHE A 310 18.37 -16.88 -12.79
CA PHE A 310 17.68 -16.22 -13.89
C PHE A 310 18.43 -16.33 -15.22
N ILE A 311 17.72 -16.81 -16.25
CA ILE A 311 18.23 -16.88 -17.64
C ILE A 311 17.52 -15.83 -18.50
N ARG A 312 16.20 -15.86 -18.56
CA ARG A 312 15.34 -14.97 -19.33
C ARG A 312 13.89 -15.05 -18.86
N ALA A 313 13.09 -14.05 -19.24
CA ALA A 313 11.64 -14.06 -19.06
C ALA A 313 10.95 -14.16 -20.44
N GLU A 314 10.04 -15.12 -20.57
CA GLU A 314 9.05 -15.14 -21.65
C GLU A 314 7.94 -14.19 -21.24
N THR A 315 7.71 -13.15 -22.03
CA THR A 315 6.86 -11.99 -21.65
C THR A 315 5.80 -11.75 -22.71
N VAL A 316 4.54 -11.63 -22.27
CA VAL A 316 3.42 -11.20 -23.10
C VAL A 316 2.65 -10.14 -22.32
N SER A 317 2.25 -9.00 -22.94
CA SER A 317 1.39 -8.06 -22.24
C SER A 317 0.01 -8.67 -21.98
N PHE A 318 -0.67 -8.23 -20.93
CA PHE A 318 -2.00 -8.72 -20.58
C PHE A 318 -2.97 -8.66 -21.77
N GLU A 319 -3.02 -7.53 -22.50
CA GLU A 319 -3.92 -7.32 -23.63
C GLU A 319 -3.66 -8.33 -24.76
N GLU A 320 -2.38 -8.54 -25.11
CA GLU A 320 -2.02 -9.50 -26.14
C GLU A 320 -2.25 -10.95 -25.67
N PHE A 321 -2.04 -11.24 -24.39
CA PHE A 321 -2.31 -12.57 -23.84
C PHE A 321 -3.79 -12.94 -23.92
N ILE A 322 -4.68 -12.01 -23.57
CA ILE A 322 -6.14 -12.22 -23.66
C ILE A 322 -6.57 -12.31 -25.11
N LYS A 323 -6.13 -11.37 -25.99
CA LYS A 323 -6.47 -11.33 -27.40
C LYS A 323 -6.07 -12.62 -28.13
N ASN A 324 -4.93 -13.18 -27.79
CA ASN A 324 -4.42 -14.42 -28.41
C ASN A 324 -4.85 -15.70 -27.67
N ASN A 325 -5.70 -15.59 -26.65
CA ASN A 325 -6.19 -16.74 -25.87
C ASN A 325 -5.05 -17.62 -25.30
N GLY A 326 -4.05 -16.99 -24.69
CA GLY A 326 -3.00 -17.65 -23.91
C GLY A 326 -1.64 -17.78 -24.61
N TRP A 327 -0.74 -18.53 -23.97
CA TRP A 327 0.68 -18.63 -24.33
C TRP A 327 0.97 -19.13 -25.75
N ILE A 328 0.29 -20.24 -26.17
CA ILE A 328 0.59 -20.90 -27.43
C ILE A 328 0.32 -19.97 -28.61
N ASN A 329 -0.86 -19.36 -28.64
CA ASN A 329 -1.21 -18.46 -29.74
C ASN A 329 -0.43 -17.15 -29.69
N SER A 330 -0.14 -16.62 -28.49
CA SER A 330 0.74 -15.45 -28.35
C SER A 330 2.13 -15.72 -28.94
N LYS A 331 2.68 -16.91 -28.74
CA LYS A 331 3.94 -17.33 -29.35
C LYS A 331 3.83 -17.46 -30.87
N ASN A 332 2.80 -18.17 -31.36
CA ASN A 332 2.60 -18.39 -32.80
C ASN A 332 2.36 -17.08 -33.56
N ASN A 333 1.73 -16.11 -32.94
CA ASN A 333 1.46 -14.79 -33.51
C ASN A 333 2.62 -13.78 -33.27
N GLY A 334 3.78 -14.23 -32.76
CA GLY A 334 4.95 -13.38 -32.56
C GLY A 334 4.79 -12.30 -31.47
N LYS A 335 3.86 -12.50 -30.53
CA LYS A 335 3.57 -11.56 -29.44
C LYS A 335 4.34 -11.88 -28.15
N MET A 336 4.90 -13.09 -28.05
CA MET A 336 5.74 -13.47 -26.94
C MET A 336 7.17 -12.95 -27.18
N ARG A 337 7.66 -12.11 -26.27
CA ARG A 337 9.01 -11.59 -26.24
C ARG A 337 9.89 -12.43 -25.32
N LEU A 338 11.19 -12.45 -25.61
CA LEU A 338 12.21 -13.06 -24.76
C LEU A 338 13.05 -11.93 -24.17
N GLU A 339 12.88 -11.69 -22.89
CA GLU A 339 13.48 -10.55 -22.20
C GLU A 339 14.67 -10.99 -21.32
N GLY A 340 15.73 -10.19 -21.34
CA GLY A 340 16.96 -10.42 -20.60
C GLY A 340 16.96 -9.80 -19.21
N LYS A 341 18.15 -9.73 -18.60
CA LYS A 341 18.35 -9.26 -17.22
C LYS A 341 18.01 -7.78 -17.01
N ASP A 342 18.18 -6.97 -18.05
CA ASP A 342 17.97 -5.51 -17.96
C ASP A 342 16.52 -5.10 -18.26
N TYR A 343 15.66 -6.06 -18.59
CA TYR A 343 14.25 -5.77 -18.83
C TYR A 343 13.58 -5.26 -17.56
N ILE A 344 12.93 -4.11 -17.69
CA ILE A 344 12.08 -3.54 -16.65
C ILE A 344 10.68 -4.09 -16.84
N VAL A 345 10.19 -4.82 -15.83
CA VAL A 345 8.83 -5.37 -15.81
C VAL A 345 7.83 -4.24 -15.84
N LYS A 346 6.77 -4.40 -16.64
CA LYS A 346 5.68 -3.44 -16.76
C LYS A 346 4.43 -3.95 -16.07
N ASP A 347 3.62 -3.03 -15.58
CA ASP A 347 2.30 -3.37 -15.03
C ASP A 347 1.46 -4.10 -16.08
N GLY A 348 0.92 -5.26 -15.71
CA GLY A 348 0.15 -6.12 -16.60
C GLY A 348 0.95 -7.14 -17.41
N ASP A 349 2.27 -7.19 -17.30
CA ASP A 349 3.04 -8.24 -17.96
C ASP A 349 2.65 -9.64 -17.45
N VAL A 350 2.43 -10.58 -18.36
CA VAL A 350 2.30 -12.01 -18.06
C VAL A 350 3.65 -12.65 -18.32
N LEU A 351 4.28 -13.18 -17.26
CA LEU A 351 5.67 -13.63 -17.27
C LEU A 351 5.79 -15.12 -16.99
N ASN A 352 6.70 -15.76 -17.72
CA ASN A 352 7.17 -17.10 -17.43
C ASN A 352 8.71 -17.10 -17.36
N PHE A 353 9.25 -17.26 -16.16
CA PHE A 353 10.69 -17.18 -15.92
C PHE A 353 11.39 -18.49 -16.24
N ARG A 354 12.47 -18.39 -17.00
CA ARG A 354 13.41 -19.51 -17.26
C ARG A 354 14.64 -19.29 -16.38
N PHE A 355 14.98 -20.30 -15.58
CA PHE A 355 16.08 -20.26 -14.62
C PHE A 355 16.79 -21.60 -14.54
N ASN A 356 18.09 -21.56 -14.18
CA ASN A 356 18.85 -22.76 -13.88
C ASN A 356 18.61 -23.18 -12.43
N THR A 357 18.24 -24.43 -12.21
CA THR A 357 18.28 -25.04 -10.89
C THR A 357 19.71 -25.46 -10.58
N TRP A 358 20.34 -24.85 -9.56
CA TRP A 358 21.59 -25.38 -9.03
C TRP A 358 21.36 -26.82 -8.53
N PRO A 359 22.28 -27.78 -8.78
CA PRO A 359 22.14 -29.14 -8.22
C PRO A 359 22.02 -29.04 -6.71
N LYS A 360 20.92 -29.52 -6.16
CA LYS A 360 20.63 -29.55 -4.72
C LYS A 360 21.66 -30.41 -4.00
N LEU A 361 22.50 -29.78 -3.21
CA LEU A 361 23.10 -30.41 -2.01
C LEU A 361 22.07 -30.27 -0.88
N PHE A 362 21.16 -31.21 -0.78
CA PHE A 362 20.22 -31.54 0.29
C PHE A 362 18.83 -31.87 -0.24
N HIS A 363 18.48 -33.13 -0.06
CA HIS A 363 17.18 -33.71 -0.36
C HIS A 363 16.08 -33.10 0.53
N THR A 364 15.21 -32.31 -0.03
CA THR A 364 13.81 -32.23 0.38
C THR A 364 12.96 -32.19 -0.88
N LYS A 365 12.01 -33.11 -0.98
CA LYS A 365 11.11 -33.27 -2.12
C LYS A 365 10.33 -31.98 -2.34
N VAL A 366 10.76 -31.17 -3.30
CA VAL A 366 9.93 -30.15 -3.91
C VAL A 366 9.50 -30.72 -5.25
N ASN A 367 8.19 -30.94 -5.40
CA ASN A 367 7.58 -31.41 -6.63
C ASN A 367 8.04 -30.54 -7.82
N LYS A 368 8.40 -31.20 -8.91
CA LYS A 368 8.67 -30.62 -10.21
C LYS A 368 7.46 -29.78 -10.65
N TYR A 369 7.56 -28.47 -10.55
CA TYR A 369 6.67 -27.56 -11.25
C TYR A 369 7.27 -27.26 -12.63
N SER A 370 6.98 -28.12 -13.59
CA SER A 370 7.08 -27.79 -15.01
C SER A 370 5.71 -27.20 -15.40
N TYR A 371 5.65 -25.91 -15.52
CA TYR A 371 4.51 -25.24 -16.16
C TYR A 371 4.69 -25.36 -17.68
N TYR A 372 3.85 -26.18 -18.31
CA TYR A 372 3.58 -26.17 -19.76
C TYR A 372 2.35 -25.33 -20.05
#